data_d631ecd1a59d2eb7c77a5ee3e77718a4
#
_entry.id   d631ecd1a59d2eb7c77a5ee3e77718a4
#
_cell.length_a   1.000
_cell.length_b   1.000
_cell.length_c   1.000
_cell.angle_alpha   90.00
_cell.angle_beta   90.00
_cell.angle_gamma   90.00
#
_symmetry.space_group_name_H-M   'P 1'
#
loop_
_entity.id
_entity.type
_entity.pdbx_description
1 polymer ?
#
loop_
_entity_poly.entity_id
_entity_poly.type
_entity_poly.pdbx_seq_one_letter_code
_entity_poly.pdbx_strand_id
1 'polypeptide(L)'
;MVLCAAGCSTNSTANAQTASGRNQVVRAEKLHPTANLSYKVAGVRYQPRKNVEGFTQTGRASWYGVPFHGRRTSNGERYDMNKLTAAHPTLPIPSYARVTNLANGRTVVVRINDRGPFHGNRVMDLSRAAAQQLGFVNAGTANVRVEALRAGDSYSAPRVQMAENKSGAASRNNGNPDIFVNVRSFAQVSDARAFMRVAQRHLSRQNEGHRTVMVKQQGGGYTVRIGPFREQQRADEIHRRLKQEII
;
A
#
# COMPACT_ATOMS: atom_id res chain seq x y z
N MET A 1 21.63 -57.72 -22.26
CA MET A 1 20.37 -57.03 -22.53
C MET A 1 20.02 -56.29 -21.24
N VAL A 2 20.44 -55.00 -21.14
CA VAL A 2 20.27 -54.18 -19.93
C VAL A 2 19.41 -53.00 -20.34
N LEU A 3 18.20 -52.90 -19.79
CA LEU A 3 17.29 -51.77 -19.94
C LEU A 3 17.71 -50.67 -18.94
N CYS A 4 18.15 -49.53 -19.43
CA CYS A 4 18.24 -48.29 -18.66
C CYS A 4 16.92 -47.54 -18.76
N ALA A 5 16.21 -47.42 -17.65
CA ALA A 5 15.06 -46.52 -17.52
C ALA A 5 15.57 -45.12 -17.12
N ALA A 6 15.42 -44.15 -18.00
CA ALA A 6 15.68 -42.76 -17.71
C ALA A 6 14.49 -42.14 -16.96
N GLY A 7 14.68 -41.82 -15.69
CA GLY A 7 13.73 -41.09 -14.88
C GLY A 7 13.81 -39.58 -15.20
N CYS A 8 12.75 -39.02 -15.75
CA CYS A 8 12.58 -37.59 -15.93
C CYS A 8 12.14 -36.95 -14.61
N SER A 9 13.05 -36.34 -13.87
CA SER A 9 12.73 -35.53 -12.69
C SER A 9 12.34 -34.12 -13.12
N THR A 10 11.04 -33.82 -13.06
CA THR A 10 10.54 -32.46 -13.20
C THR A 10 10.77 -31.70 -11.90
N ASN A 11 11.83 -30.90 -11.83
CA ASN A 11 12.06 -29.97 -10.74
C ASN A 11 11.14 -28.76 -10.89
N SER A 12 9.99 -28.81 -10.25
CA SER A 12 9.18 -27.62 -9.95
C SER A 12 9.85 -26.85 -8.80
N THR A 13 10.74 -25.95 -9.12
CA THR A 13 11.27 -24.99 -8.15
C THR A 13 10.22 -23.91 -7.88
N ALA A 14 9.37 -24.15 -6.89
CA ALA A 14 8.61 -23.10 -6.22
C ALA A 14 9.60 -22.17 -5.53
N ASN A 15 9.85 -21.02 -6.13
CA ASN A 15 10.75 -19.98 -5.60
C ASN A 15 10.08 -19.24 -4.45
N ALA A 16 10.16 -19.79 -3.24
CA ALA A 16 9.84 -19.08 -2.00
C ALA A 16 10.92 -18.01 -1.79
N GLN A 17 10.61 -16.76 -2.13
CA GLN A 17 11.48 -15.62 -1.88
C GLN A 17 11.54 -15.33 -0.38
N THR A 18 12.48 -15.94 0.31
CA THR A 18 12.93 -15.53 1.65
C THR A 18 13.62 -14.18 1.54
N ALA A 19 13.04 -13.18 2.23
CA ALA A 19 13.56 -11.82 2.30
C ALA A 19 14.86 -11.77 3.13
N SER A 20 15.97 -12.04 2.51
CA SER A 20 17.31 -11.74 3.02
C SER A 20 17.78 -10.43 2.40
N GLY A 21 18.28 -9.48 3.21
CA GLY A 21 18.69 -8.12 2.82
C GLY A 21 19.82 -8.03 1.79
N ARG A 22 19.61 -8.60 0.62
CA ARG A 22 20.48 -8.49 -0.53
C ARG A 22 20.06 -7.30 -1.37
N ASN A 23 21.03 -6.57 -1.90
CA ASN A 23 20.79 -5.60 -2.95
C ASN A 23 20.03 -6.29 -4.09
N GLN A 24 18.84 -5.83 -4.37
CA GLN A 24 18.06 -6.29 -5.52
C GLN A 24 18.40 -5.40 -6.71
N VAL A 25 18.45 -6.00 -7.89
CA VAL A 25 18.70 -5.28 -9.14
C VAL A 25 17.38 -5.20 -9.91
N VAL A 26 17.06 -4.02 -10.42
CA VAL A 26 15.91 -3.82 -11.29
C VAL A 26 16.12 -4.61 -12.58
N ARG A 27 15.21 -5.54 -12.87
CA ARG A 27 15.28 -6.34 -14.10
C ARG A 27 14.62 -5.59 -15.25
N ALA A 28 15.21 -5.71 -16.44
CA ALA A 28 14.56 -5.26 -17.66
C ALA A 28 13.32 -6.13 -17.94
N GLU A 29 12.20 -5.51 -18.17
CA GLU A 29 10.97 -6.16 -18.61
C GLU A 29 10.54 -5.59 -19.96
N LYS A 30 9.98 -6.44 -20.83
CA LYS A 30 9.39 -5.99 -22.10
C LYS A 30 8.17 -5.11 -21.82
N LEU A 31 8.14 -3.94 -22.43
CA LEU A 31 7.00 -3.03 -22.30
C LEU A 31 5.72 -3.67 -22.83
N HIS A 32 4.62 -3.45 -22.11
CA HIS A 32 3.31 -3.94 -22.51
C HIS A 32 2.83 -3.19 -23.79
N PRO A 33 2.41 -3.87 -24.85
CA PRO A 33 2.17 -3.24 -26.12
C PRO A 33 1.02 -2.22 -26.12
N THR A 34 -0.05 -2.49 -25.39
CA THR A 34 -1.25 -1.64 -25.38
C THR A 34 -1.36 -0.72 -24.16
N ALA A 35 -0.86 -1.14 -22.99
CA ALA A 35 -0.91 -0.32 -21.79
C ALA A 35 -0.06 0.97 -21.87
N ASN A 36 0.84 1.07 -22.87
CA ASN A 36 1.71 2.23 -23.11
C ASN A 36 1.23 3.13 -24.27
N LEU A 37 0.09 2.84 -24.85
CA LEU A 37 -0.55 3.75 -25.79
C LEU A 37 -1.18 4.94 -25.09
N SER A 38 -1.36 6.06 -25.78
CA SER A 38 -2.12 7.19 -25.24
C SER A 38 -3.56 6.79 -25.01
N TYR A 39 -4.13 7.26 -23.92
CA TYR A 39 -5.49 6.91 -23.51
C TYR A 39 -6.24 8.13 -22.97
N LYS A 40 -7.56 8.04 -22.86
CA LYS A 40 -8.42 9.12 -22.40
C LYS A 40 -9.33 8.63 -21.28
N VAL A 41 -9.38 9.37 -20.17
CA VAL A 41 -10.26 9.09 -19.03
C VAL A 41 -10.96 10.39 -18.62
N ALA A 42 -12.27 10.36 -18.49
CA ALA A 42 -13.08 11.54 -18.12
C ALA A 42 -12.72 12.81 -18.91
N GLY A 43 -12.50 12.67 -20.24
CA GLY A 43 -12.15 13.78 -21.12
C GLY A 43 -10.65 14.18 -21.12
N VAL A 44 -9.86 13.78 -20.13
CA VAL A 44 -8.43 14.09 -20.03
C VAL A 44 -7.61 13.06 -20.81
N ARG A 45 -6.71 13.53 -21.66
CA ARG A 45 -5.76 12.69 -22.41
C ARG A 45 -4.50 12.48 -21.59
N TYR A 46 -4.08 11.22 -21.47
CA TYR A 46 -2.84 10.80 -20.83
C TYR A 46 -1.88 10.24 -21.89
N GLN A 47 -0.63 10.68 -21.82
CA GLN A 47 0.44 10.24 -22.72
C GLN A 47 1.49 9.47 -21.91
N PRO A 48 1.52 8.13 -21.93
CA PRO A 48 2.57 7.36 -21.29
C PRO A 48 3.96 7.70 -21.85
N ARG A 49 4.94 7.76 -20.96
CA ARG A 49 6.34 8.00 -21.33
C ARG A 49 6.91 6.79 -22.06
N LYS A 50 7.85 7.05 -22.97
CA LYS A 50 8.55 5.99 -23.71
C LYS A 50 9.65 5.33 -22.88
N ASN A 51 10.21 6.05 -21.90
CA ASN A 51 11.27 5.58 -21.01
C ASN A 51 11.11 6.16 -19.59
N VAL A 52 11.95 5.73 -18.69
CA VAL A 52 11.97 6.13 -17.27
C VAL A 52 13.02 7.18 -16.95
N GLU A 53 13.80 7.61 -17.94
CA GLU A 53 14.98 8.47 -17.72
C GLU A 53 14.65 9.79 -17.05
N GLY A 54 15.39 10.08 -15.96
CA GLY A 54 15.27 11.34 -15.24
C GLY A 54 13.90 11.61 -14.62
N PHE A 55 13.01 10.60 -14.59
CA PHE A 55 11.69 10.83 -14.02
C PHE A 55 11.74 10.95 -12.50
N THR A 56 11.35 12.09 -12.03
CA THR A 56 11.10 12.35 -10.61
C THR A 56 9.81 13.17 -10.49
N GLN A 57 8.93 12.78 -9.57
CA GLN A 57 7.69 13.49 -9.30
C GLN A 57 7.39 13.49 -7.80
N THR A 58 6.98 14.65 -7.29
CA THR A 58 6.54 14.80 -5.90
C THR A 58 5.05 15.12 -5.90
N GLY A 59 4.32 14.50 -4.98
CA GLY A 59 2.89 14.73 -4.83
C GLY A 59 2.24 13.77 -3.84
N ARG A 60 0.92 13.85 -3.77
CA ARG A 60 0.15 12.99 -2.87
C ARG A 60 -0.08 11.61 -3.50
N ALA A 61 0.20 10.56 -2.74
CA ALA A 61 -0.15 9.19 -3.07
C ALA A 61 -1.26 8.67 -2.15
N SER A 62 -2.04 7.72 -2.65
CA SER A 62 -2.94 6.88 -1.85
C SER A 62 -2.62 5.41 -2.03
N TRP A 63 -3.47 4.55 -1.51
CA TRP A 63 -3.38 3.11 -1.76
C TRP A 63 -4.75 2.51 -2.04
N TYR A 64 -4.79 1.43 -2.81
CA TYR A 64 -5.99 0.70 -3.15
C TYR A 64 -5.96 -0.71 -2.57
N GLY A 65 -7.09 -1.14 -2.00
CA GLY A 65 -7.19 -2.35 -1.18
C GLY A 65 -8.21 -3.34 -1.68
N VAL A 66 -8.93 -3.95 -0.75
CA VAL A 66 -9.85 -5.08 -0.94
C VAL A 66 -10.80 -4.97 -2.15
N PRO A 67 -11.45 -3.82 -2.44
CA PRO A 67 -12.39 -3.76 -3.57
C PRO A 67 -11.74 -4.00 -4.94
N PHE A 68 -10.43 -3.85 -5.04
CA PHE A 68 -9.65 -4.01 -6.27
C PHE A 68 -8.88 -5.33 -6.32
N HIS A 69 -8.72 -6.02 -5.18
CA HIS A 69 -7.98 -7.27 -5.11
C HIS A 69 -8.56 -8.33 -6.05
N GLY A 70 -7.71 -8.97 -6.84
CA GLY A 70 -8.09 -9.94 -7.85
C GLY A 70 -8.61 -9.35 -9.18
N ARG A 71 -8.89 -8.04 -9.28
CA ARG A 71 -9.28 -7.39 -10.55
C ARG A 71 -8.11 -7.29 -11.49
N ARG A 72 -8.39 -7.17 -12.79
CA ARG A 72 -7.35 -6.97 -13.80
C ARG A 72 -6.80 -5.55 -13.76
N THR A 73 -5.49 -5.46 -13.81
CA THR A 73 -4.75 -4.19 -13.99
C THR A 73 -4.65 -3.84 -15.48
N SER A 74 -4.15 -2.64 -15.79
CA SER A 74 -4.02 -2.15 -17.17
C SER A 74 -3.10 -2.99 -18.06
N ASN A 75 -2.19 -3.78 -17.47
CA ASN A 75 -1.39 -4.75 -18.21
C ASN A 75 -1.98 -6.18 -18.20
N GLY A 76 -3.22 -6.34 -17.73
CA GLY A 76 -3.92 -7.62 -17.73
C GLY A 76 -3.59 -8.55 -16.55
N GLU A 77 -2.62 -8.23 -15.72
CA GLU A 77 -2.33 -8.97 -14.49
C GLU A 77 -3.48 -8.87 -13.49
N ARG A 78 -3.55 -9.81 -12.55
CA ARG A 78 -4.46 -9.68 -11.41
C ARG A 78 -3.79 -8.86 -10.31
N TYR A 79 -4.48 -7.81 -9.89
CA TYR A 79 -4.02 -6.99 -8.77
C TYR A 79 -3.96 -7.81 -7.48
N ASP A 80 -2.79 -7.82 -6.85
CA ASP A 80 -2.58 -8.41 -5.53
C ASP A 80 -2.14 -7.32 -4.55
N MET A 81 -3.01 -7.00 -3.59
CA MET A 81 -2.74 -5.95 -2.60
C MET A 81 -1.55 -6.25 -1.67
N ASN A 82 -1.06 -7.52 -1.65
CA ASN A 82 0.06 -7.95 -0.82
C ASN A 82 1.41 -7.90 -1.56
N LYS A 83 1.42 -7.60 -2.86
CA LYS A 83 2.63 -7.39 -3.67
C LYS A 83 3.03 -5.92 -3.68
N LEU A 84 4.31 -5.63 -3.92
CA LEU A 84 4.84 -4.27 -4.03
C LEU A 84 4.61 -3.73 -5.45
N THR A 85 3.38 -3.28 -5.72
CA THR A 85 2.95 -2.73 -7.00
C THR A 85 2.31 -1.37 -6.85
N ALA A 86 2.18 -0.64 -7.96
CA ALA A 86 1.52 0.65 -7.99
C ALA A 86 0.88 0.96 -9.35
N ALA A 87 -0.09 1.86 -9.33
CA ALA A 87 -0.66 2.52 -10.48
C ALA A 87 -0.05 3.91 -10.67
N HIS A 88 0.32 4.24 -11.90
CA HIS A 88 0.81 5.57 -12.28
C HIS A 88 0.24 5.99 -13.64
N PRO A 89 -0.16 7.27 -13.82
CA PRO A 89 -0.82 7.66 -15.06
C PRO A 89 0.09 7.62 -16.29
N THR A 90 1.39 7.89 -16.14
CA THR A 90 2.26 8.09 -17.31
C THR A 90 3.57 7.29 -17.31
N LEU A 91 3.99 6.70 -16.22
CA LEU A 91 5.19 5.83 -16.23
C LEU A 91 4.97 4.64 -17.19
N PRO A 92 6.03 4.13 -17.84
CA PRO A 92 5.93 2.93 -18.67
C PRO A 92 5.43 1.73 -17.88
N ILE A 93 4.69 0.85 -18.51
CA ILE A 93 4.22 -0.41 -17.92
C ILE A 93 4.81 -1.60 -18.71
N PRO A 94 5.47 -2.56 -18.05
CA PRO A 94 5.94 -2.49 -16.65
C PRO A 94 7.16 -1.59 -16.50
N SER A 95 7.33 -0.99 -15.34
CA SER A 95 8.54 -0.28 -14.93
C SER A 95 8.67 -0.33 -13.40
N TYR A 96 9.75 0.21 -12.87
CA TYR A 96 9.99 0.23 -11.42
C TYR A 96 10.22 1.66 -10.96
N ALA A 97 9.77 1.96 -9.74
CA ALA A 97 9.97 3.25 -9.13
C ALA A 97 10.32 3.10 -7.64
N ARG A 98 11.28 3.89 -7.18
CA ARG A 98 11.51 4.14 -5.76
C ARG A 98 10.51 5.19 -5.30
N VAL A 99 9.78 4.87 -4.26
CA VAL A 99 8.82 5.78 -3.62
C VAL A 99 9.32 6.08 -2.23
N THR A 100 9.45 7.38 -1.91
CA THR A 100 9.86 7.87 -0.60
C THR A 100 8.71 8.63 0.05
N ASN A 101 8.30 8.22 1.23
CA ASN A 101 7.37 8.99 2.05
C ASN A 101 8.10 10.17 2.69
N LEU A 102 7.75 11.39 2.30
CA LEU A 102 8.47 12.61 2.72
C LEU A 102 8.25 12.96 4.20
N ALA A 103 7.22 12.40 4.85
CA ALA A 103 6.95 12.67 6.26
C ALA A 103 7.84 11.85 7.22
N ASN A 104 8.33 10.67 6.79
CA ASN A 104 9.08 9.76 7.66
C ASN A 104 10.36 9.18 7.01
N GLY A 105 10.68 9.56 5.78
CA GLY A 105 11.86 9.11 5.04
C GLY A 105 11.85 7.63 4.61
N ARG A 106 10.79 6.87 4.90
CA ARG A 106 10.71 5.45 4.49
C ARG A 106 10.62 5.34 2.97
N THR A 107 11.29 4.34 2.43
CA THR A 107 11.33 4.09 0.98
C THR A 107 10.88 2.68 0.66
N VAL A 108 10.30 2.50 -0.52
CA VAL A 108 9.98 1.19 -1.10
C VAL A 108 10.18 1.25 -2.60
N VAL A 109 10.60 0.15 -3.20
CA VAL A 109 10.58 -0.01 -4.66
C VAL A 109 9.34 -0.79 -5.04
N VAL A 110 8.58 -0.24 -5.98
CA VAL A 110 7.33 -0.82 -6.49
C VAL A 110 7.42 -1.05 -7.99
N ARG A 111 6.74 -2.08 -8.46
CA ARG A 111 6.54 -2.33 -9.88
C ARG A 111 5.28 -1.63 -10.36
N ILE A 112 5.39 -0.82 -11.40
CA ILE A 112 4.27 -0.13 -12.03
C ILE A 112 3.61 -1.10 -13.02
N ASN A 113 2.39 -1.51 -12.74
CA ASN A 113 1.64 -2.46 -13.56
C ASN A 113 0.20 -1.99 -13.86
N ASP A 114 -0.18 -0.80 -13.39
CA ASP A 114 -1.53 -0.27 -13.57
C ASP A 114 -1.54 1.22 -13.90
N ARG A 115 -2.70 1.71 -14.41
CA ARG A 115 -2.98 3.10 -14.73
C ARG A 115 -3.87 3.75 -13.67
N GLY A 116 -3.61 5.02 -13.41
CA GLY A 116 -4.24 5.84 -12.37
C GLY A 116 -3.19 6.49 -11.48
N PRO A 117 -3.60 7.31 -10.53
CA PRO A 117 -4.96 7.79 -10.27
C PRO A 117 -5.50 8.77 -11.31
N PHE A 118 -6.84 8.86 -11.41
CA PHE A 118 -7.51 9.79 -12.31
C PHE A 118 -8.31 10.86 -11.56
N HIS A 119 -8.29 10.83 -10.23
CA HIS A 119 -9.05 11.74 -9.37
C HIS A 119 -8.21 12.23 -8.18
N GLY A 120 -8.57 13.40 -7.64
CA GLY A 120 -8.07 13.87 -6.35
C GLY A 120 -6.63 14.35 -6.32
N ASN A 121 -6.09 14.87 -7.42
CA ASN A 121 -4.76 15.49 -7.50
C ASN A 121 -3.63 14.61 -6.91
N ARG A 122 -3.71 13.30 -7.14
CA ARG A 122 -2.70 12.32 -6.71
C ARG A 122 -1.76 11.99 -7.86
N VAL A 123 -0.53 11.67 -7.49
CA VAL A 123 0.51 11.26 -8.46
C VAL A 123 0.60 9.76 -8.63
N MET A 124 0.18 8.99 -7.61
CA MET A 124 0.33 7.53 -7.60
C MET A 124 -0.67 6.89 -6.64
N ASP A 125 -1.12 5.69 -6.99
CA ASP A 125 -1.83 4.81 -6.07
C ASP A 125 -1.02 3.53 -5.85
N LEU A 126 -0.73 3.24 -4.58
CA LEU A 126 0.14 2.14 -4.15
C LEU A 126 -0.69 0.91 -3.75
N SER A 127 -0.09 -0.26 -3.78
CA SER A 127 -0.66 -1.43 -3.13
C SER A 127 -0.70 -1.24 -1.60
N ARG A 128 -1.55 -2.02 -0.92
CA ARG A 128 -1.60 -2.02 0.55
C ARG A 128 -0.23 -2.37 1.15
N ALA A 129 0.46 -3.38 0.62
CA ALA A 129 1.78 -3.78 1.10
C ALA A 129 2.82 -2.66 0.96
N ALA A 130 2.82 -1.92 -0.16
CA ALA A 130 3.71 -0.78 -0.36
C ALA A 130 3.40 0.36 0.62
N ALA A 131 2.11 0.69 0.80
CA ALA A 131 1.68 1.71 1.75
C ALA A 131 2.03 1.33 3.21
N GLN A 132 1.99 0.04 3.54
CA GLN A 132 2.40 -0.48 4.85
C GLN A 132 3.89 -0.28 5.09
N GLN A 133 4.75 -0.61 4.12
CA GLN A 133 6.18 -0.38 4.22
C GLN A 133 6.52 1.12 4.34
N LEU A 134 5.81 1.97 3.61
CA LEU A 134 5.95 3.42 3.70
C LEU A 134 5.35 4.04 4.97
N GLY A 135 4.60 3.25 5.76
CA GLY A 135 4.05 3.68 7.04
C GLY A 135 2.85 4.62 6.94
N PHE A 136 2.03 4.55 5.88
CA PHE A 136 0.87 5.44 5.74
C PHE A 136 -0.48 4.72 5.48
N VAL A 137 -0.54 3.40 5.61
CA VAL A 137 -1.80 2.63 5.45
C VAL A 137 -2.94 3.27 6.25
N ASN A 138 -2.69 3.55 7.53
CA ASN A 138 -3.71 4.10 8.42
C ASN A 138 -4.08 5.57 8.10
N ALA A 139 -3.14 6.34 7.55
CA ALA A 139 -3.39 7.72 7.13
C ALA A 139 -4.15 7.78 5.78
N GLY A 140 -4.15 6.68 5.02
CA GLY A 140 -4.79 6.57 3.70
C GLY A 140 -4.05 7.29 2.59
N THR A 141 -3.34 8.37 2.88
CA THR A 141 -2.55 9.16 1.92
C THR A 141 -1.24 9.64 2.53
N ALA A 142 -0.23 9.90 1.69
CA ALA A 142 1.03 10.52 2.09
C ALA A 142 1.58 11.40 0.96
N ASN A 143 2.38 12.39 1.30
CA ASN A 143 3.21 13.09 0.33
C ASN A 143 4.44 12.24 0.05
N VAL A 144 4.65 11.92 -1.22
CA VAL A 144 5.74 11.05 -1.67
C VAL A 144 6.57 11.70 -2.74
N ARG A 145 7.84 11.28 -2.83
CA ARG A 145 8.68 11.46 -4.01
C ARG A 145 8.76 10.12 -4.74
N VAL A 146 8.50 10.14 -6.02
CA VAL A 146 8.53 9.00 -6.95
C VAL A 146 9.72 9.20 -7.88
N GLU A 147 10.65 8.26 -7.90
CA GLU A 147 11.83 8.26 -8.75
C GLU A 147 11.83 6.98 -9.57
N ALA A 148 11.72 7.09 -10.89
CA ALA A 148 11.73 5.91 -11.74
C ALA A 148 13.15 5.30 -11.80
N LEU A 149 13.22 3.98 -11.80
CA LEU A 149 14.45 3.20 -11.80
C LEU A 149 14.70 2.61 -13.19
N ARG A 150 15.97 2.57 -13.59
CA ARG A 150 16.42 1.91 -14.83
C ARG A 150 16.70 0.44 -14.58
N ALA A 151 16.65 -0.36 -15.63
CA ALA A 151 17.19 -1.70 -15.60
C ALA A 151 18.68 -1.65 -15.23
N GLY A 152 19.09 -2.50 -14.30
CA GLY A 152 20.46 -2.50 -13.76
C GLY A 152 20.63 -1.66 -12.48
N ASP A 153 19.73 -0.73 -12.18
CA ASP A 153 19.79 -0.01 -10.91
C ASP A 153 19.66 -0.98 -9.74
N SER A 154 20.59 -0.88 -8.79
CA SER A 154 20.55 -1.64 -7.56
C SER A 154 19.79 -0.87 -6.49
N TYR A 155 19.02 -1.57 -5.70
CA TYR A 155 18.36 -1.00 -4.54
C TYR A 155 18.42 -1.96 -3.36
N SER A 156 18.65 -1.41 -2.18
CA SER A 156 18.50 -2.17 -0.95
C SER A 156 17.00 -2.30 -0.68
N ALA A 157 16.47 -3.52 -0.64
CA ALA A 157 15.16 -3.73 -0.08
C ALA A 157 15.18 -3.17 1.36
N PRO A 158 14.16 -2.39 1.77
CA PRO A 158 14.11 -1.94 3.15
C PRO A 158 14.24 -3.18 4.03
N ARG A 159 15.26 -3.19 4.89
CA ARG A 159 15.34 -4.18 5.96
C ARG A 159 14.07 -4.00 6.77
N VAL A 160 13.16 -4.95 6.69
CA VAL A 160 12.20 -5.14 7.77
C VAL A 160 13.09 -5.53 8.95
N GLN A 161 13.45 -4.56 9.77
CA GLN A 161 14.06 -4.84 11.05
C GLN A 161 12.95 -5.53 11.86
N MET A 162 12.88 -6.86 11.77
CA MET A 162 12.48 -7.64 12.91
C MET A 162 13.53 -7.28 13.96
N ALA A 163 13.11 -6.56 14.97
CA ALA A 163 13.95 -6.24 16.11
C ALA A 163 14.43 -7.56 16.72
N GLU A 164 15.64 -7.97 16.37
CA GLU A 164 16.38 -8.92 17.17
C GLU A 164 16.67 -8.22 18.50
N ASN A 165 15.90 -8.58 19.51
CA ASN A 165 16.13 -8.20 20.90
C ASN A 165 17.52 -8.67 21.32
N LYS A 166 18.50 -7.77 21.30
CA LYS A 166 19.65 -7.89 22.19
C LYS A 166 19.21 -7.42 23.57
N SER A 167 19.14 -8.39 24.46
CA SER A 167 18.86 -8.29 25.86
C SER A 167 19.65 -7.16 26.57
N GLY A 168 18.91 -6.27 27.23
CA GLY A 168 19.44 -5.27 28.15
C GLY A 168 18.28 -4.54 28.84
N ALA A 169 17.91 -5.05 30.01
CA ALA A 169 17.18 -4.44 31.15
C ALA A 169 15.84 -3.73 30.86
N ALA A 170 14.78 -4.44 31.23
CA ALA A 170 13.55 -3.99 31.91
C ALA A 170 12.87 -2.68 31.50
N SER A 171 11.88 -2.82 30.61
CA SER A 171 10.55 -2.24 30.84
C SER A 171 9.53 -3.06 30.03
N ARG A 172 8.61 -3.69 30.76
CA ARG A 172 7.52 -4.51 30.17
C ARG A 172 6.49 -3.59 29.53
N ASN A 173 6.58 -3.42 28.21
CA ASN A 173 5.42 -3.07 27.38
C ASN A 173 5.50 -3.92 26.12
N ASN A 174 4.63 -4.92 26.02
CA ASN A 174 4.41 -5.73 24.83
C ASN A 174 3.82 -4.84 23.74
N GLY A 175 4.68 -4.16 22.95
CA GLY A 175 4.28 -3.22 21.91
C GLY A 175 4.00 -3.89 20.58
N ASN A 176 2.88 -4.56 20.44
CA ASN A 176 2.25 -4.65 19.12
C ASN A 176 1.73 -3.24 18.80
N PRO A 177 2.08 -2.64 17.63
CA PRO A 177 1.65 -1.26 17.36
C PRO A 177 0.13 -1.19 17.39
N ASP A 178 -0.39 -0.27 18.18
CA ASP A 178 -1.82 0.00 18.27
C ASP A 178 -2.42 0.27 16.88
N ILE A 179 -3.30 -0.61 16.44
CA ILE A 179 -3.98 -0.50 15.15
C ILE A 179 -5.22 0.36 15.33
N PHE A 180 -5.33 1.45 14.56
CA PHE A 180 -6.52 2.29 14.50
C PHE A 180 -7.15 2.25 13.13
N VAL A 181 -8.47 2.11 13.05
CA VAL A 181 -9.23 2.13 11.80
C VAL A 181 -9.86 3.50 11.59
N ASN A 182 -9.68 4.09 10.41
CA ASN A 182 -10.38 5.31 10.02
C ASN A 182 -11.83 4.95 9.66
N VAL A 183 -12.78 5.53 10.38
CA VAL A 183 -14.19 5.22 10.18
C VAL A 183 -14.87 6.23 9.27
N ARG A 184 -14.72 7.53 9.55
CA ARG A 184 -15.35 8.59 8.78
C ARG A 184 -14.60 9.92 8.90
N SER A 185 -14.63 10.72 7.83
CA SER A 185 -14.06 12.07 7.80
C SER A 185 -15.16 13.12 7.73
N PHE A 186 -14.93 14.27 8.36
CA PHE A 186 -15.86 15.38 8.49
C PHE A 186 -15.16 16.71 8.21
N ALA A 187 -15.86 17.64 7.61
CA ALA A 187 -15.36 19.00 7.41
C ALA A 187 -15.37 19.80 8.73
N GLN A 188 -16.38 19.57 9.56
CA GLN A 188 -16.62 20.29 10.80
C GLN A 188 -16.29 19.45 12.05
N VAL A 189 -15.75 20.11 13.07
CA VAL A 189 -15.42 19.45 14.35
C VAL A 189 -16.69 19.00 15.12
N SER A 190 -17.77 19.77 15.00
CA SER A 190 -19.08 19.46 15.59
C SER A 190 -19.62 18.10 15.14
N ASP A 191 -19.55 17.84 13.84
CA ASP A 191 -20.06 16.62 13.22
C ASP A 191 -19.21 15.41 13.58
N ALA A 192 -17.87 15.60 13.58
CA ALA A 192 -16.94 14.58 14.06
C ALA A 192 -17.20 14.19 15.52
N ARG A 193 -17.44 15.18 16.40
CA ARG A 193 -17.79 14.95 17.82
C ARG A 193 -19.15 14.27 18.00
N ALA A 194 -20.15 14.65 17.22
CA ALA A 194 -21.45 14.00 17.24
C ALA A 194 -21.34 12.52 16.84
N PHE A 195 -20.64 12.25 15.75
CA PHE A 195 -20.39 10.88 15.29
C PHE A 195 -19.60 10.06 16.31
N MET A 196 -18.56 10.62 16.94
CA MET A 196 -17.80 9.95 18.00
C MET A 196 -18.69 9.49 19.14
N ARG A 197 -19.62 10.32 19.60
CA ARG A 197 -20.57 9.95 20.68
C ARG A 197 -21.46 8.78 20.29
N VAL A 198 -21.91 8.72 19.04
CA VAL A 198 -22.73 7.60 18.54
C VAL A 198 -21.89 6.33 18.44
N ALA A 199 -20.73 6.40 17.80
CA ALA A 199 -19.82 5.28 17.65
C ALA A 199 -19.35 4.72 19.01
N GLN A 200 -19.02 5.59 19.96
CA GLN A 200 -18.60 5.16 21.30
C GLN A 200 -19.71 4.45 22.08
N ARG A 201 -20.95 4.95 22.00
CA ARG A 201 -22.11 4.26 22.62
C ARG A 201 -22.35 2.88 22.02
N HIS A 202 -22.17 2.75 20.70
CA HIS A 202 -22.33 1.48 20.00
C HIS A 202 -21.25 0.47 20.45
N LEU A 203 -20.01 0.88 20.49
CA LEU A 203 -18.87 0.06 20.95
C LEU A 203 -19.04 -0.38 22.42
N SER A 204 -19.52 0.53 23.27
CA SER A 204 -19.75 0.24 24.70
C SER A 204 -20.86 -0.78 24.94
N ARG A 205 -21.91 -0.80 24.10
CA ARG A 205 -22.98 -1.80 24.18
C ARG A 205 -22.53 -3.21 23.82
N GLN A 206 -21.49 -3.33 23.02
CA GLN A 206 -20.92 -4.60 22.57
C GLN A 206 -19.76 -5.09 23.46
N ASN A 207 -19.53 -4.42 24.58
CA ASN A 207 -18.40 -4.71 25.50
C ASN A 207 -17.02 -4.64 24.80
N GLU A 208 -16.93 -3.84 23.73
CA GLU A 208 -15.70 -3.61 22.97
C GLU A 208 -14.91 -2.49 23.68
N GLY A 209 -13.78 -2.83 24.27
CA GLY A 209 -12.90 -1.90 25.01
C GLY A 209 -12.19 -0.85 24.14
N HIS A 210 -12.65 -0.67 22.89
CA HIS A 210 -12.04 0.25 21.93
C HIS A 210 -12.52 1.69 22.14
N ARG A 211 -11.63 2.64 21.83
CA ARG A 211 -11.90 4.08 21.95
C ARG A 211 -12.10 4.71 20.58
N THR A 212 -12.95 5.72 20.52
CA THR A 212 -13.01 6.63 19.38
C THR A 212 -12.00 7.76 19.57
N VAL A 213 -11.20 8.03 18.56
CA VAL A 213 -10.22 9.11 18.55
C VAL A 213 -10.47 10.01 17.34
N MET A 214 -10.45 11.32 17.57
CA MET A 214 -10.55 12.31 16.50
C MET A 214 -9.15 12.81 16.15
N VAL A 215 -8.82 12.80 14.86
CA VAL A 215 -7.56 13.32 14.33
C VAL A 215 -7.85 14.48 13.39
N LYS A 216 -7.26 15.64 13.64
CA LYS A 216 -7.31 16.78 12.73
C LYS A 216 -6.42 16.50 11.53
N GLN A 217 -6.92 16.71 10.32
CA GLN A 217 -6.15 16.52 9.08
C GLN A 217 -5.35 17.79 8.72
N GLN A 218 -4.18 17.59 8.13
CA GLN A 218 -3.45 18.68 7.46
C GLN A 218 -4.25 19.12 6.23
N GLY A 219 -4.62 20.39 6.16
CA GLY A 219 -5.47 20.92 5.10
C GLY A 219 -6.94 21.09 5.50
N GLY A 220 -7.27 20.86 6.76
CA GLY A 220 -8.62 21.03 7.32
C GLY A 220 -9.41 19.73 7.37
N GLY A 221 -10.46 19.70 8.20
CA GLY A 221 -11.27 18.52 8.43
C GLY A 221 -10.77 17.62 9.57
N TYR A 222 -11.60 16.63 9.89
CA TYR A 222 -11.42 15.75 11.04
C TYR A 222 -11.72 14.31 10.66
N THR A 223 -10.86 13.37 11.03
CA THR A 223 -11.12 11.94 10.85
C THR A 223 -11.38 11.28 12.20
N VAL A 224 -12.46 10.55 12.30
CA VAL A 224 -12.77 9.71 13.46
C VAL A 224 -12.18 8.33 13.25
N ARG A 225 -11.42 7.86 14.23
CA ARG A 225 -10.75 6.57 14.29
C ARG A 225 -11.27 5.76 15.45
N ILE A 226 -11.19 4.45 15.32
CA ILE A 226 -11.48 3.50 16.39
C ILE A 226 -10.27 2.61 16.62
N GLY A 227 -9.94 2.34 17.86
CA GLY A 227 -8.83 1.52 18.32
C GLY A 227 -8.53 1.78 19.80
N PRO A 228 -7.40 1.26 20.31
CA PRO A 228 -6.44 0.43 19.60
C PRO A 228 -6.92 -1.01 19.40
N PHE A 229 -6.55 -1.63 18.29
CA PHE A 229 -6.71 -3.06 18.06
C PHE A 229 -5.34 -3.73 18.09
N ARG A 230 -5.28 -4.95 18.56
CA ARG A 230 -4.06 -5.78 18.56
C ARG A 230 -3.93 -6.61 17.28
N GLU A 231 -5.05 -6.89 16.61
CA GLU A 231 -5.13 -7.73 15.43
C GLU A 231 -5.87 -7.02 14.29
N GLN A 232 -5.33 -7.11 13.08
CA GLN A 232 -5.90 -6.48 11.90
C GLN A 232 -7.27 -7.07 11.53
N GLN A 233 -7.45 -8.37 11.69
CA GLN A 233 -8.73 -9.04 11.38
C GLN A 233 -9.87 -8.49 12.23
N ARG A 234 -9.60 -8.26 13.53
CA ARG A 234 -10.58 -7.66 14.44
C ARG A 234 -10.90 -6.21 14.08
N ALA A 235 -9.89 -5.46 13.71
CA ALA A 235 -10.05 -4.08 13.24
C ALA A 235 -10.94 -4.00 11.98
N ASP A 236 -10.73 -4.89 11.01
CA ASP A 236 -11.49 -4.96 9.76
C ASP A 236 -12.94 -5.44 9.99
N GLU A 237 -13.15 -6.35 10.94
CA GLU A 237 -14.48 -6.84 11.35
C GLU A 237 -15.31 -5.72 11.97
N ILE A 238 -14.76 -5.02 12.97
CA ILE A 238 -15.43 -3.89 13.64
C ILE A 238 -15.72 -2.76 12.65
N HIS A 239 -14.79 -2.46 11.76
CA HIS A 239 -15.00 -1.46 10.71
C HIS A 239 -16.19 -1.83 9.79
N ARG A 240 -16.26 -3.08 9.34
CA ARG A 240 -17.39 -3.56 8.50
C ARG A 240 -18.72 -3.42 9.22
N ARG A 241 -18.79 -3.85 10.49
CA ARG A 241 -19.99 -3.79 11.30
C ARG A 241 -20.48 -2.36 11.50
N LEU A 242 -19.58 -1.47 11.90
CA LEU A 242 -19.91 -0.05 12.09
C LEU A 242 -20.36 0.62 10.79
N LYS A 243 -19.80 0.20 9.65
CA LYS A 243 -20.22 0.71 8.35
C LYS A 243 -21.65 0.28 7.98
N GLN A 244 -22.11 -0.87 8.43
CA GLN A 244 -23.48 -1.34 8.21
C GLN A 244 -24.49 -0.72 9.15
N GLU A 245 -24.08 -0.36 10.38
CA GLU A 245 -25.01 0.03 11.45
C GLU A 245 -25.08 1.55 11.71
N ILE A 246 -24.03 2.31 11.38
CA ILE A 246 -23.94 3.73 11.71
C ILE A 246 -23.41 4.63 10.56
N ILE A 247 -23.02 4.08 9.43
CA ILE A 247 -22.50 4.83 8.28
C ILE A 247 -23.42 4.66 7.10
#